data_b8895074bd1b5478206ac1f548f06e1c
#
_entry.id   b8895074bd1b5478206ac1f548f06e1c
#
_cell.length_a   1.000
_cell.length_b   1.000
_cell.length_c   1.000
_cell.angle_alpha   90.00
_cell.angle_beta   90.00
_cell.angle_gamma   90.00
#
_symmetry.space_group_name_H-M   'P 1'
#
loop_
_entity.id
_entity.type
_entity.pdbx_description
1 polymer ?
#
loop_
_entity_poly.entity_id
_entity_poly.type
_entity_poly.pdbx_seq_one_letter_code
_entity_poly.pdbx_strand_id
1 'polypeptide(L)'
;MIRMIGNHICKDCVSAMEVIQRERLPIEFHDMEKALDYVKEFLEIREGNPELYKEARENNQIGIPVFVLEDGTVTMDCDAAFEAARRAKKPAVVMVGSHLCKACRNRLAELKEEGLPVEFHDIVENLNDMRLYLRIRENHPELYDEIRKEGRVGIPVFILPGGTVTNDFEAAREAARSLK
;
A
#
# COMPACT_ATOMS: atom_id res chain seq x y z
N MET A 1 7.28 -12.14 4.54
CA MET A 1 7.01 -10.68 4.36
C MET A 1 8.22 -10.05 3.66
N ILE A 2 8.00 -9.23 2.63
CA ILE A 2 9.06 -8.55 1.91
C ILE A 2 9.59 -7.39 2.77
N ARG A 3 10.92 -7.22 2.83
CA ARG A 3 11.55 -6.10 3.53
C ARG A 3 12.35 -5.26 2.55
N MET A 4 12.29 -3.95 2.72
CA MET A 4 13.13 -2.97 2.03
C MET A 4 14.08 -2.36 3.05
N ILE A 5 15.38 -2.50 2.85
CA ILE A 5 16.39 -1.88 3.70
C ILE A 5 16.94 -0.66 2.97
N GLY A 6 16.98 0.47 3.66
CA GLY A 6 17.35 1.72 3.06
C GLY A 6 17.51 2.86 4.05
N ASN A 7 17.42 4.09 3.54
CA ASN A 7 17.47 5.29 4.35
C ASN A 7 16.56 6.36 3.74
N HIS A 8 15.79 7.07 4.57
CA HIS A 8 14.83 8.10 4.13
C HIS A 8 15.47 9.34 3.46
N ILE A 9 16.79 9.54 3.56
CA ILE A 9 17.50 10.61 2.84
C ILE A 9 18.01 10.17 1.46
N CYS A 10 17.96 8.89 1.14
CA CYS A 10 18.32 8.35 -0.17
C CYS A 10 17.17 8.60 -1.17
N LYS A 11 17.46 9.28 -2.29
CA LYS A 11 16.43 9.60 -3.31
C LYS A 11 15.71 8.37 -3.86
N ASP A 12 16.46 7.31 -4.17
CA ASP A 12 15.90 6.08 -4.72
C ASP A 12 15.02 5.36 -3.68
N CYS A 13 15.43 5.39 -2.39
CA CYS A 13 14.62 4.87 -1.30
C CYS A 13 13.32 5.66 -1.14
N VAL A 14 13.37 6.99 -1.23
CA VAL A 14 12.18 7.85 -1.14
C VAL A 14 11.23 7.54 -2.31
N SER A 15 11.74 7.45 -3.54
CA SER A 15 10.94 7.09 -4.72
C SER A 15 10.29 5.71 -4.57
N ALA A 16 11.03 4.72 -4.06
CA ALA A 16 10.50 3.39 -3.76
C ALA A 16 9.39 3.45 -2.70
N MET A 17 9.59 4.21 -1.62
CA MET A 17 8.60 4.40 -0.57
C MET A 17 7.30 5.06 -1.07
N GLU A 18 7.40 6.01 -2.01
CA GLU A 18 6.22 6.62 -2.64
C GLU A 18 5.36 5.59 -3.38
N VAL A 19 6.00 4.65 -4.10
CA VAL A 19 5.29 3.56 -4.78
C VAL A 19 4.67 2.61 -3.76
N ILE A 20 5.43 2.19 -2.75
CA ILE A 20 4.98 1.30 -1.68
C ILE A 20 3.75 1.87 -0.98
N GLN A 21 3.78 3.16 -0.63
CA GLN A 21 2.67 3.84 0.04
C GLN A 21 1.47 4.05 -0.88
N ARG A 22 1.71 4.46 -2.13
CA ARG A 22 0.64 4.69 -3.12
C ARG A 22 -0.14 3.43 -3.42
N GLU A 23 0.54 2.30 -3.58
CA GLU A 23 -0.04 1.01 -3.92
C GLU A 23 -0.34 0.13 -2.70
N ARG A 24 0.06 0.59 -1.50
CA ARG A 24 -0.06 -0.16 -0.23
C ARG A 24 0.52 -1.57 -0.37
N LEU A 25 1.75 -1.62 -0.91
CA LEU A 25 2.43 -2.89 -1.06
C LEU A 25 2.84 -3.46 0.32
N PRO A 26 2.74 -4.78 0.53
CA PRO A 26 3.11 -5.42 1.78
C PRO A 26 4.64 -5.54 1.92
N ILE A 27 5.30 -4.37 1.96
CA ILE A 27 6.75 -4.22 2.12
C ILE A 27 7.01 -3.46 3.40
N GLU A 28 7.79 -4.06 4.30
CA GLU A 28 8.25 -3.41 5.53
C GLU A 28 9.52 -2.61 5.25
N PHE A 29 9.56 -1.35 5.65
CA PHE A 29 10.73 -0.50 5.49
C PHE A 29 11.62 -0.50 6.73
N HIS A 30 12.82 -1.02 6.59
CA HIS A 30 13.87 -1.00 7.59
C HIS A 30 14.78 0.21 7.35
N ASP A 31 14.41 1.33 7.96
CA ASP A 31 15.16 2.59 7.87
C ASP A 31 16.38 2.54 8.78
N MET A 32 17.58 2.50 8.19
CA MET A 32 18.85 2.42 8.90
C MET A 32 19.11 3.59 9.87
N GLU A 33 18.38 4.71 9.75
CA GLU A 33 18.46 5.79 10.73
C GLU A 33 17.73 5.46 12.03
N LYS A 34 16.74 4.59 11.99
CA LYS A 34 15.87 4.31 13.14
C LYS A 34 16.47 3.31 14.12
N ALA A 35 17.28 2.37 13.63
CA ALA A 35 17.87 1.33 14.49
C ALA A 35 19.18 0.79 13.93
N LEU A 36 20.16 0.56 14.82
CA LEU A 36 21.43 -0.10 14.47
C LEU A 36 21.24 -1.54 13.99
N ASP A 37 20.15 -2.20 14.38
CA ASP A 37 19.84 -3.54 13.91
C ASP A 37 19.54 -3.57 12.41
N TYR A 38 18.93 -2.52 11.85
CA TYR A 38 18.75 -2.37 10.42
C TYR A 38 20.07 -2.12 9.68
N VAL A 39 21.01 -1.43 10.32
CA VAL A 39 22.37 -1.28 9.78
C VAL A 39 23.10 -2.62 9.78
N LYS A 40 22.98 -3.43 10.84
CA LYS A 40 23.55 -4.78 10.89
C LYS A 40 22.95 -5.68 9.81
N GLU A 41 21.62 -5.69 9.68
CA GLU A 41 20.91 -6.42 8.62
C GLU A 41 21.43 -6.03 7.24
N PHE A 42 21.59 -4.73 6.99
CA PHE A 42 22.16 -4.24 5.73
C PHE A 42 23.58 -4.77 5.48
N LEU A 43 24.44 -4.73 6.48
CA LEU A 43 25.82 -5.22 6.37
C LEU A 43 25.87 -6.72 6.10
N GLU A 44 25.06 -7.51 6.78
CA GLU A 44 24.94 -8.96 6.56
C GLU A 44 24.48 -9.26 5.12
N ILE A 45 23.49 -8.53 4.62
CA ILE A 45 23.01 -8.66 3.24
C ILE A 45 24.12 -8.29 2.25
N ARG A 46 24.82 -7.16 2.47
CA ARG A 46 25.86 -6.66 1.59
C ARG A 46 27.08 -7.59 1.54
N GLU A 47 27.45 -8.18 2.68
CA GLU A 47 28.57 -9.11 2.79
C GLU A 47 28.20 -10.50 2.22
N GLY A 48 26.97 -10.93 2.45
CA GLY A 48 26.47 -12.23 1.95
C GLY A 48 26.19 -12.27 0.46
N ASN A 49 26.13 -11.11 -0.24
CA ASN A 49 25.80 -11.02 -1.66
C ASN A 49 26.87 -10.24 -2.46
N PRO A 50 28.13 -10.73 -2.51
CA PRO A 50 29.25 -10.00 -3.11
C PRO A 50 29.04 -9.65 -4.60
N GLU A 51 28.42 -10.53 -5.37
CA GLU A 51 28.16 -10.31 -6.79
C GLU A 51 27.13 -9.21 -7.03
N LEU A 52 26.03 -9.19 -6.23
CA LEU A 52 25.01 -8.16 -6.29
C LEU A 52 25.58 -6.76 -5.99
N TYR A 53 26.55 -6.69 -5.07
CA TYR A 53 27.16 -5.43 -4.63
C TYR A 53 28.47 -5.09 -5.35
N LYS A 54 28.89 -5.85 -6.36
CA LYS A 54 30.14 -5.63 -7.07
C LYS A 54 30.25 -4.22 -7.65
N GLU A 55 29.29 -3.83 -8.46
CA GLU A 55 29.23 -2.50 -9.09
C GLU A 55 29.14 -1.37 -8.05
N ALA A 56 28.31 -1.55 -7.03
CA ALA A 56 28.18 -0.57 -5.95
C ALA A 56 29.50 -0.37 -5.19
N ARG A 57 30.27 -1.45 -4.96
CA ARG A 57 31.61 -1.39 -4.33
C ARG A 57 32.63 -0.69 -5.22
N GLU A 58 32.68 -1.02 -6.50
CA GLU A 58 33.58 -0.42 -7.48
C GLU A 58 33.35 1.09 -7.62
N ASN A 59 32.09 1.52 -7.53
CA ASN A 59 31.67 2.92 -7.65
C ASN A 59 31.57 3.67 -6.30
N ASN A 60 32.02 3.06 -5.20
CA ASN A 60 31.92 3.61 -3.85
C ASN A 60 30.49 4.01 -3.46
N GLN A 61 29.52 3.21 -3.89
CA GLN A 61 28.09 3.41 -3.58
C GLN A 61 27.67 2.52 -2.40
N ILE A 62 26.60 2.94 -1.71
CA ILE A 62 26.03 2.17 -0.60
C ILE A 62 25.31 0.93 -1.13
N GLY A 63 24.54 1.05 -2.21
CA GLY A 63 23.73 -0.02 -2.79
C GLY A 63 22.40 -0.19 -2.04
N ILE A 64 21.64 0.90 -1.95
CA ILE A 64 20.27 0.95 -1.40
C ILE A 64 19.36 1.70 -2.38
N PRO A 65 18.04 1.42 -2.41
CA PRO A 65 17.38 0.40 -1.59
C PRO A 65 17.77 -1.03 -1.97
N VAL A 66 17.75 -1.93 -1.01
CA VAL A 66 17.85 -3.37 -1.25
C VAL A 66 16.63 -4.05 -0.64
N PHE A 67 16.12 -5.07 -1.32
CA PHE A 67 14.93 -5.81 -0.91
C PHE A 67 15.29 -7.26 -0.61
N VAL A 68 14.65 -7.80 0.44
CA VAL A 68 14.62 -9.22 0.74
C VAL A 68 13.20 -9.73 0.52
N LEU A 69 13.02 -10.57 -0.49
CA LEU A 69 11.74 -11.14 -0.86
C LEU A 69 11.30 -12.22 0.15
N GLU A 70 10.06 -12.71 0.02
CA GLU A 70 9.53 -13.72 0.97
C GLU A 70 10.24 -15.08 0.89
N ASP A 71 10.81 -15.40 -0.26
CA ASP A 71 11.61 -16.61 -0.49
C ASP A 71 13.08 -16.45 -0.08
N GLY A 72 13.47 -15.29 0.45
CA GLY A 72 14.84 -14.96 0.83
C GLY A 72 15.72 -14.41 -0.30
N THR A 73 15.19 -14.28 -1.52
CA THR A 73 15.90 -13.65 -2.63
C THR A 73 16.23 -12.20 -2.30
N VAL A 74 17.49 -11.80 -2.54
CA VAL A 74 17.95 -10.41 -2.37
C VAL A 74 18.05 -9.73 -3.73
N THR A 75 17.50 -8.51 -3.85
CA THR A 75 17.52 -7.73 -5.09
C THR A 75 17.60 -6.23 -4.84
N MET A 76 18.25 -5.49 -5.73
CA MET A 76 18.19 -4.02 -5.79
C MET A 76 17.22 -3.54 -6.88
N ASP A 77 16.60 -4.46 -7.62
CA ASP A 77 15.61 -4.17 -8.64
C ASP A 77 14.26 -3.86 -7.95
N CYS A 78 13.91 -2.57 -7.93
CA CYS A 78 12.66 -2.10 -7.35
C CYS A 78 11.44 -2.70 -8.05
N ASP A 79 11.48 -2.81 -9.39
CA ASP A 79 10.33 -3.30 -10.15
C ASP A 79 10.08 -4.79 -9.85
N ALA A 80 11.14 -5.59 -9.79
CA ALA A 80 11.04 -7.00 -9.39
C ALA A 80 10.46 -7.15 -7.96
N ALA A 81 10.90 -6.31 -7.02
CA ALA A 81 10.39 -6.32 -5.65
C ALA A 81 8.92 -5.91 -5.57
N PHE A 82 8.51 -4.86 -6.32
CA PHE A 82 7.13 -4.41 -6.38
C PHE A 82 6.20 -5.45 -7.03
N GLU A 83 6.65 -6.12 -8.10
CA GLU A 83 5.92 -7.21 -8.73
C GLU A 83 5.72 -8.40 -7.76
N ALA A 84 6.76 -8.76 -7.01
CA ALA A 84 6.64 -9.79 -5.97
C ALA A 84 5.64 -9.38 -4.88
N ALA A 85 5.68 -8.11 -4.45
CA ALA A 85 4.76 -7.57 -3.45
C ALA A 85 3.31 -7.51 -3.94
N ARG A 86 3.07 -7.12 -5.20
CA ARG A 86 1.73 -7.14 -5.82
C ARG A 86 1.16 -8.55 -5.86
N ARG A 87 1.99 -9.56 -6.18
CA ARG A 87 1.58 -10.98 -6.16
C ARG A 87 1.28 -11.48 -4.75
N ALA A 88 2.01 -11.00 -3.75
CA ALA A 88 1.81 -11.36 -2.34
C ALA A 88 0.60 -10.65 -1.70
N LYS A 89 0.14 -9.54 -2.30
CA LYS A 89 -1.00 -8.77 -1.78
C LYS A 89 -2.29 -9.60 -1.90
N LYS A 90 -2.88 -9.90 -0.75
CA LYS A 90 -4.15 -10.62 -0.71
C LYS A 90 -5.28 -9.73 -1.27
N PRO A 91 -6.21 -10.30 -2.07
CA PRO A 91 -7.36 -9.55 -2.52
C PRO A 91 -8.21 -9.09 -1.33
N ALA A 92 -8.67 -7.85 -1.39
CA ALA A 92 -9.53 -7.24 -0.38
C ALA A 92 -10.51 -6.29 -1.05
N VAL A 93 -11.63 -6.02 -0.38
CA VAL A 93 -12.49 -4.89 -0.74
C VAL A 93 -11.81 -3.61 -0.27
N VAL A 94 -11.66 -2.63 -1.15
CA VAL A 94 -11.14 -1.31 -0.76
C VAL A 94 -12.31 -0.44 -0.34
N MET A 95 -12.27 0.06 0.88
CA MET A 95 -13.22 1.01 1.43
C MET A 95 -12.57 2.39 1.50
N VAL A 96 -13.07 3.35 0.71
CA VAL A 96 -12.60 4.74 0.72
C VAL A 96 -13.54 5.58 1.57
N GLY A 97 -13.00 6.25 2.58
CA GLY A 97 -13.82 6.97 3.55
C GLY A 97 -13.00 7.90 4.44
N SER A 98 -13.49 8.16 5.64
CA SER A 98 -12.79 8.95 6.65
C SER A 98 -13.09 8.44 8.05
N HIS A 99 -12.10 8.44 8.93
CA HIS A 99 -12.28 8.17 10.36
C HIS A 99 -13.19 9.22 11.04
N LEU A 100 -13.34 10.40 10.45
CA LEU A 100 -14.25 11.44 10.94
C LEU A 100 -15.73 11.14 10.59
N CYS A 101 -15.98 10.33 9.57
CA CYS A 101 -17.32 9.96 9.13
C CYS A 101 -17.89 8.82 9.98
N LYS A 102 -19.03 9.06 10.66
CA LYS A 102 -19.68 8.05 11.51
C LYS A 102 -20.09 6.81 10.71
N ALA A 103 -20.67 7.00 9.51
CA ALA A 103 -21.07 5.88 8.66
C ALA A 103 -19.85 5.03 8.26
N CYS A 104 -18.71 5.68 7.92
CA CYS A 104 -17.48 4.97 7.58
C CYS A 104 -16.98 4.13 8.76
N ARG A 105 -16.92 4.70 9.97
CA ARG A 105 -16.49 3.96 11.16
C ARG A 105 -17.35 2.73 11.42
N ASN A 106 -18.67 2.89 11.35
CA ASN A 106 -19.60 1.78 11.62
C ASN A 106 -19.42 0.66 10.59
N ARG A 107 -19.39 0.99 9.29
CA ARG A 107 -19.23 -0.01 8.22
C ARG A 107 -17.86 -0.71 8.27
N LEU A 108 -16.81 0.03 8.59
CA LEU A 108 -15.48 -0.56 8.79
C LEU A 108 -15.44 -1.51 9.99
N ALA A 109 -16.10 -1.14 11.09
CA ALA A 109 -16.21 -2.00 12.27
C ALA A 109 -16.96 -3.30 11.95
N GLU A 110 -18.11 -3.21 11.29
CA GLU A 110 -18.90 -4.39 10.86
C GLU A 110 -18.06 -5.36 10.02
N LEU A 111 -17.32 -4.85 9.00
CA LEU A 111 -16.45 -5.69 8.16
C LEU A 111 -15.32 -6.35 8.97
N LYS A 112 -14.71 -5.61 9.90
CA LYS A 112 -13.63 -6.12 10.76
C LYS A 112 -14.11 -7.14 11.79
N GLU A 113 -15.27 -6.92 12.40
CA GLU A 113 -15.89 -7.86 13.34
C GLU A 113 -16.20 -9.20 12.68
N GLU A 114 -16.60 -9.21 11.42
CA GLU A 114 -16.78 -10.43 10.63
C GLU A 114 -15.45 -11.03 10.14
N GLY A 115 -14.31 -10.38 10.40
CA GLY A 115 -13.00 -10.80 9.92
C GLY A 115 -12.89 -10.78 8.38
N LEU A 116 -13.61 -9.88 7.71
CA LEU A 116 -13.62 -9.78 6.25
C LEU A 116 -12.39 -9.01 5.74
N PRO A 117 -11.84 -9.38 4.57
CA PRO A 117 -10.70 -8.71 4.00
C PRO A 117 -11.10 -7.33 3.47
N VAL A 118 -10.75 -6.29 4.20
CA VAL A 118 -11.01 -4.89 3.87
C VAL A 118 -9.72 -4.06 3.99
N GLU A 119 -9.46 -3.24 2.98
CA GLU A 119 -8.40 -2.23 2.99
C GLU A 119 -9.06 -0.85 3.10
N PHE A 120 -8.79 -0.14 4.20
CA PHE A 120 -9.38 1.18 4.45
C PHE A 120 -8.45 2.29 3.98
N HIS A 121 -8.98 3.17 3.13
CA HIS A 121 -8.33 4.35 2.57
C HIS A 121 -8.93 5.60 3.19
N ASP A 122 -8.17 6.25 4.09
CA ASP A 122 -8.63 7.45 4.79
C ASP A 122 -8.25 8.72 4.03
N ILE A 123 -9.25 9.38 3.47
CA ILE A 123 -9.08 10.57 2.61
C ILE A 123 -8.57 11.81 3.35
N VAL A 124 -8.61 11.83 4.68
CA VAL A 124 -8.13 12.98 5.46
C VAL A 124 -6.76 12.75 6.09
N GLU A 125 -6.34 11.50 6.23
CA GLU A 125 -5.01 11.16 6.76
C GLU A 125 -3.95 10.99 5.67
N ASN A 126 -4.37 10.63 4.44
CA ASN A 126 -3.44 10.34 3.35
C ASN A 126 -3.86 11.02 2.05
N LEU A 127 -2.99 11.88 1.50
CA LEU A 127 -3.26 12.58 0.26
C LEU A 127 -3.39 11.65 -0.96
N ASN A 128 -2.77 10.47 -0.97
CA ASN A 128 -2.96 9.51 -2.04
C ASN A 128 -4.38 8.90 -1.99
N ASP A 129 -4.92 8.70 -0.78
CA ASP A 129 -6.30 8.25 -0.59
C ASP A 129 -7.30 9.34 -1.01
N MET A 130 -6.99 10.60 -0.72
CA MET A 130 -7.77 11.73 -1.24
C MET A 130 -7.74 11.78 -2.77
N ARG A 131 -6.57 11.58 -3.40
CA ARG A 131 -6.47 11.52 -4.88
C ARG A 131 -7.26 10.35 -5.45
N LEU A 132 -7.24 9.18 -4.80
CA LEU A 132 -8.06 8.03 -5.17
C LEU A 132 -9.55 8.39 -5.12
N TYR A 133 -10.00 8.97 -4.00
CA TYR A 133 -11.39 9.42 -3.83
C TYR A 133 -11.81 10.41 -4.91
N LEU A 134 -11.00 11.41 -5.21
CA LEU A 134 -11.30 12.42 -6.25
C LEU A 134 -11.46 11.75 -7.62
N ARG A 135 -10.57 10.85 -8.00
CA ARG A 135 -10.69 10.08 -9.25
C ARG A 135 -11.99 9.26 -9.31
N ILE A 136 -12.36 8.60 -8.21
CA ILE A 136 -13.63 7.87 -8.12
C ILE A 136 -14.79 8.85 -8.33
N ARG A 137 -14.81 9.95 -7.60
CA ARG A 137 -15.89 10.94 -7.64
C ARG A 137 -16.04 11.58 -9.02
N GLU A 138 -14.95 11.76 -9.75
CA GLU A 138 -14.94 12.36 -11.10
C GLU A 138 -15.37 11.36 -12.18
N ASN A 139 -14.97 10.09 -12.06
CA ASN A 139 -15.21 9.07 -13.08
C ASN A 139 -16.52 8.29 -12.90
N HIS A 140 -17.25 8.51 -11.81
CA HIS A 140 -18.51 7.82 -11.51
C HIS A 140 -19.67 8.83 -11.28
N PRO A 141 -20.08 9.59 -12.33
CA PRO A 141 -21.20 10.53 -12.21
C PRO A 141 -22.48 9.87 -11.78
N GLU A 142 -22.71 8.60 -12.18
CA GLU A 142 -23.87 7.78 -11.81
C GLU A 142 -24.01 7.61 -10.28
N LEU A 143 -22.91 7.64 -9.54
CA LEU A 143 -22.91 7.54 -8.07
C LEU A 143 -22.93 8.91 -7.39
N TYR A 144 -22.42 9.95 -8.06
CA TYR A 144 -22.10 11.20 -7.40
C TYR A 144 -22.91 12.42 -7.83
N ASP A 145 -23.64 12.39 -8.94
CA ASP A 145 -24.35 13.58 -9.45
C ASP A 145 -25.40 14.11 -8.45
N GLU A 146 -26.22 13.23 -7.86
CA GLU A 146 -27.18 13.66 -6.83
C GLU A 146 -26.49 14.05 -5.52
N ILE A 147 -25.44 13.33 -5.14
CA ILE A 147 -24.63 13.62 -3.94
C ILE A 147 -23.99 15.02 -4.04
N ARG A 148 -23.53 15.40 -5.25
CA ARG A 148 -22.95 16.72 -5.51
C ARG A 148 -24.00 17.82 -5.40
N LYS A 149 -25.19 17.62 -5.96
CA LYS A 149 -26.29 18.59 -5.87
C LYS A 149 -26.70 18.86 -4.43
N GLU A 150 -26.61 17.85 -3.57
CA GLU A 150 -26.93 17.96 -2.14
C GLU A 150 -25.73 18.46 -1.30
N GLY A 151 -24.58 18.77 -1.91
CA GLY A 151 -23.39 19.25 -1.20
C GLY A 151 -22.74 18.21 -0.29
N ARG A 152 -23.04 16.92 -0.50
CA ARG A 152 -22.50 15.83 0.33
C ARG A 152 -21.16 15.30 -0.19
N VAL A 153 -20.35 14.75 0.72
CA VAL A 153 -19.08 14.10 0.38
C VAL A 153 -19.33 12.78 -0.36
N GLY A 154 -20.24 11.93 0.08
CA GLY A 154 -20.54 10.65 -0.56
C GLY A 154 -19.55 9.55 -0.20
N ILE A 155 -19.27 9.40 1.07
CA ILE A 155 -18.46 8.32 1.66
C ILE A 155 -19.28 7.56 2.72
N PRO A 156 -19.02 6.27 2.94
CA PRO A 156 -18.01 5.45 2.26
C PRO A 156 -18.37 5.10 0.83
N VAL A 157 -17.36 4.85 0.00
CA VAL A 157 -17.48 4.22 -1.31
C VAL A 157 -16.52 3.02 -1.36
N PHE A 158 -16.88 1.99 -2.10
CA PHE A 158 -16.16 0.72 -2.13
C PHE A 158 -15.67 0.41 -3.56
N ILE A 159 -14.47 -0.17 -3.63
CA ILE A 159 -13.95 -0.80 -4.85
C ILE A 159 -13.93 -2.30 -4.59
N LEU A 160 -14.72 -3.04 -5.35
CA LEU A 160 -14.81 -4.49 -5.25
C LEU A 160 -13.61 -5.17 -5.94
N PRO A 161 -13.32 -6.43 -5.62
CA PRO A 161 -12.41 -7.24 -6.43
C PRO A 161 -12.85 -7.22 -7.89
N GLY A 162 -11.92 -6.89 -8.80
CA GLY A 162 -12.22 -6.68 -10.21
C GLY A 162 -12.48 -5.22 -10.61
N GLY A 163 -12.45 -4.27 -9.64
CA GLY A 163 -12.43 -2.83 -9.92
C GLY A 163 -13.80 -2.15 -9.97
N THR A 164 -14.90 -2.86 -9.78
CA THR A 164 -16.24 -2.25 -9.71
C THR A 164 -16.35 -1.32 -8.53
N VAL A 165 -16.82 -0.09 -8.78
CA VAL A 165 -17.04 0.92 -7.74
C VAL A 165 -18.53 0.96 -7.36
N THR A 166 -18.82 1.00 -6.06
CA THR A 166 -20.18 1.06 -5.53
C THR A 166 -20.23 1.79 -4.18
N ASN A 167 -21.40 2.38 -3.87
CA ASN A 167 -21.74 2.90 -2.54
C ASN A 167 -22.65 1.92 -1.76
N ASP A 168 -22.99 0.78 -2.37
CA ASP A 168 -23.78 -0.28 -1.73
C ASP A 168 -22.91 -1.09 -0.78
N PHE A 169 -23.20 -0.97 0.51
CA PHE A 169 -22.46 -1.66 1.57
C PHE A 169 -22.68 -3.18 1.54
N GLU A 170 -23.88 -3.64 1.27
CA GLU A 170 -24.17 -5.09 1.25
C GLU A 170 -23.47 -5.78 0.07
N ALA A 171 -23.42 -5.14 -1.10
CA ALA A 171 -22.63 -5.63 -2.23
C ALA A 171 -21.13 -5.71 -1.87
N ALA A 172 -20.59 -4.71 -1.18
CA ALA A 172 -19.20 -4.72 -0.72
C ALA A 172 -18.94 -5.82 0.31
N ARG A 173 -19.87 -6.00 1.26
CA ARG A 173 -19.80 -7.03 2.30
C ARG A 173 -19.84 -8.44 1.72
N GLU A 174 -20.71 -8.67 0.74
CA GLU A 174 -20.82 -9.96 0.04
C GLU A 174 -19.56 -10.26 -0.80
N ALA A 175 -19.05 -9.27 -1.52
CA ALA A 175 -17.79 -9.39 -2.23
C ALA A 175 -16.62 -9.72 -1.28
N ALA A 176 -16.55 -9.08 -0.11
CA ALA A 176 -15.53 -9.41 0.89
C ALA A 176 -15.68 -10.82 1.47
N ARG A 177 -16.92 -11.30 1.66
CA ARG A 177 -17.18 -12.69 2.09
C ARG A 177 -16.72 -13.72 1.04
N SER A 178 -16.85 -13.43 -0.24
CA SER A 178 -16.40 -14.33 -1.32
C SER A 178 -14.88 -14.48 -1.41
N LEU A 179 -14.11 -13.62 -0.71
CA LEU A 179 -12.65 -13.67 -0.65
C LEU A 179 -12.12 -14.47 0.57
N LYS A 180 -12.98 -14.91 1.45
CA LYS A 180 -12.63 -15.60 2.69
C LYS A 180 -12.53 -17.12 2.49
#